data_6b4b713bdffbe6f96d28f548bae267ba
#
_entry.id   6b4b713bdffbe6f96d28f548bae267ba
#
_cell.length_a   1.000
_cell.length_b   1.000
_cell.length_c   1.000
_cell.angle_alpha   90.00
_cell.angle_beta   90.00
_cell.angle_gamma   90.00
#
_symmetry.space_group_name_H-M   'P 1'
#
loop_
_entity.id
_entity.type
_entity.pdbx_description
1 polymer ?
#
loop_
_entity_poly.entity_id
_entity_poly.type
_entity_poly.pdbx_seq_one_letter_code
_entity_poly.pdbx_strand_id
1 'polypeptide(L)'
;MTDSDYPWEPPLAGTEAEHLAGALDRLRTTFRWKADGLDSTGLQARLGVSELTLGGLLKHLARVEDEIFTVKLTGEPMGAPWDSIAWGGETDPEFASAADDSPEQLYALWDHAVARSRDRLAACLANGGPDQLVHLATRDGRQASLRRLLCDLIEEYGRHTGHADLLREAVDGRVGEDPPPRWTPQS
;
A
#
# COMPACT_ATOMS: atom_id res chain seq x y z
N MET A 1 15.90 20.42 -11.20
CA MET A 1 14.69 19.65 -10.87
C MET A 1 14.05 20.40 -9.70
N THR A 2 12.82 20.82 -9.84
CA THR A 2 12.09 21.51 -8.78
C THR A 2 11.24 20.49 -8.03
N ASP A 3 11.03 20.66 -6.72
CA ASP A 3 10.17 19.78 -5.87
C ASP A 3 8.77 19.55 -6.49
N SER A 4 8.31 20.46 -7.35
CA SER A 4 7.03 20.35 -8.04
C SER A 4 6.98 19.30 -9.17
N ASP A 5 8.10 18.77 -9.61
CA ASP A 5 8.15 17.76 -10.68
C ASP A 5 7.97 16.35 -10.14
N TYR A 6 8.27 16.14 -8.84
CA TYR A 6 8.16 14.86 -8.14
C TYR A 6 7.43 15.06 -6.79
N PRO A 7 6.11 15.26 -6.81
CA PRO A 7 5.34 15.60 -5.61
C PRO A 7 5.32 14.51 -4.52
N TRP A 8 5.76 13.31 -4.85
CA TRP A 8 5.86 12.17 -3.93
C TRP A 8 7.24 12.03 -3.26
N GLU A 9 8.24 12.82 -3.68
CA GLU A 9 9.54 12.76 -3.04
C GLU A 9 9.48 13.35 -1.61
N PRO A 10 10.06 12.65 -0.62
CA PRO A 10 10.20 13.22 0.71
C PRO A 10 11.13 14.45 0.66
N PRO A 11 10.99 15.39 1.60
CA PRO A 11 11.89 16.54 1.65
C PRO A 11 13.33 16.11 1.85
N LEU A 12 14.29 16.80 1.21
CA LEU A 12 15.72 16.49 1.33
C LEU A 12 16.23 16.60 2.78
N ALA A 13 15.66 17.55 3.55
CA ALA A 13 15.92 17.73 4.97
C ALA A 13 14.59 18.09 5.65
N GLY A 14 14.00 17.14 6.35
CA GLY A 14 12.72 17.29 7.04
C GLY A 14 12.75 16.67 8.42
N THR A 15 11.64 16.74 9.12
CA THR A 15 11.41 16.03 10.37
C THR A 15 11.29 14.53 10.13
N GLU A 16 11.42 13.73 11.18
CA GLU A 16 11.18 12.29 11.10
C GLU A 16 9.78 11.96 10.55
N ALA A 17 8.75 12.69 10.98
CA ALA A 17 7.39 12.50 10.52
C ALA A 17 7.25 12.74 9.00
N GLU A 18 7.87 13.79 8.48
CA GLU A 18 7.88 14.10 7.05
C GLU A 18 8.64 13.04 6.25
N HIS A 19 9.76 12.54 6.77
CA HIS A 19 10.51 11.48 6.10
C HIS A 19 9.77 10.14 6.10
N LEU A 20 9.12 9.74 7.21
CA LEU A 20 8.35 8.50 7.27
C LEU A 20 7.12 8.55 6.35
N ALA A 21 6.37 9.66 6.40
CA ALA A 21 5.20 9.84 5.53
C ALA A 21 5.60 9.93 4.05
N GLY A 22 6.66 10.68 3.75
CA GLY A 22 7.16 10.83 2.38
C GLY A 22 7.73 9.54 1.81
N ALA A 23 8.49 8.77 2.59
CA ALA A 23 9.01 7.46 2.16
C ALA A 23 7.86 6.49 1.83
N LEU A 24 6.81 6.47 2.66
CA LEU A 24 5.63 5.66 2.40
C LEU A 24 4.89 6.12 1.14
N ASP A 25 4.69 7.42 0.95
CA ASP A 25 4.00 7.96 -0.23
C ASP A 25 4.78 7.77 -1.52
N ARG A 26 6.11 7.82 -1.46
CA ARG A 26 6.98 7.45 -2.60
C ARG A 26 6.76 5.99 -3.00
N LEU A 27 6.80 5.06 -2.06
CA LEU A 27 6.57 3.64 -2.32
C LEU A 27 5.16 3.37 -2.86
N ARG A 28 4.13 4.01 -2.30
CA ARG A 28 2.74 3.93 -2.79
C ARG A 28 2.66 4.39 -4.25
N THR A 29 3.31 5.50 -4.56
CA THR A 29 3.29 6.07 -5.92
C THR A 29 4.02 5.16 -6.91
N THR A 30 5.19 4.66 -6.55
CA THR A 30 5.94 3.71 -7.39
C THR A 30 5.14 2.41 -7.62
N PHE A 31 4.58 1.83 -6.55
CA PHE A 31 3.75 0.63 -6.66
C PHE A 31 2.53 0.86 -7.58
N ARG A 32 1.79 1.95 -7.36
CA ARG A 32 0.62 2.28 -8.19
C ARG A 32 0.98 2.48 -9.65
N TRP A 33 2.14 3.12 -9.94
CA TRP A 33 2.66 3.26 -11.29
C TRP A 33 3.01 1.91 -11.93
N LYS A 34 3.60 0.99 -11.17
CA LYS A 34 3.90 -0.36 -11.69
C LYS A 34 2.64 -1.14 -12.02
N ALA A 35 1.57 -0.96 -11.28
CA ALA A 35 0.30 -1.61 -11.55
C ALA A 35 -0.55 -0.89 -12.62
N ASP A 36 -0.25 0.37 -12.97
CA ASP A 36 -1.11 1.27 -13.74
C ASP A 36 -1.31 0.88 -15.21
N GLY A 37 -2.55 1.09 -15.71
CA GLY A 37 -2.87 0.98 -17.14
C GLY A 37 -2.84 -0.45 -17.68
N LEU A 38 -3.05 -1.46 -16.85
CA LEU A 38 -3.15 -2.86 -17.25
C LEU A 38 -4.61 -3.30 -17.30
N ASP A 39 -4.91 -4.14 -18.29
CA ASP A 39 -6.17 -4.88 -18.36
C ASP A 39 -6.18 -6.09 -17.41
N SER A 40 -7.29 -6.82 -17.36
CA SER A 40 -7.42 -8.01 -16.52
C SER A 40 -6.35 -9.06 -16.81
N THR A 41 -5.93 -9.22 -18.07
CA THR A 41 -4.89 -10.18 -18.45
C THR A 41 -3.53 -9.78 -17.85
N GLY A 42 -3.16 -8.52 -17.98
CA GLY A 42 -1.92 -7.97 -17.41
C GLY A 42 -1.91 -8.00 -15.88
N LEU A 43 -3.04 -7.66 -15.23
CA LEU A 43 -3.16 -7.70 -13.77
C LEU A 43 -3.11 -9.12 -13.19
N GLN A 44 -3.50 -10.16 -13.95
CA GLN A 44 -3.48 -11.55 -13.52
C GLN A 44 -2.25 -12.34 -14.02
N ALA A 45 -1.35 -11.71 -14.74
CA ALA A 45 -0.13 -12.34 -15.21
C ALA A 45 0.77 -12.77 -14.04
N ARG A 46 1.36 -13.97 -14.17
CA ARG A 46 2.26 -14.57 -13.18
C ARG A 46 3.69 -14.66 -13.73
N LEU A 47 4.66 -14.68 -12.84
CA LEU A 47 6.06 -14.84 -13.19
C LEU A 47 6.57 -16.22 -12.69
N GLY A 48 6.90 -17.09 -13.62
CA GLY A 48 7.43 -18.43 -13.31
C GLY A 48 6.45 -19.26 -12.45
N VAL A 49 6.92 -19.74 -11.30
CA VAL A 49 6.13 -20.55 -10.36
C VAL A 49 5.43 -19.73 -9.27
N SER A 50 5.59 -18.40 -9.29
CA SER A 50 5.00 -17.53 -8.28
C SER A 50 3.48 -17.44 -8.46
N GLU A 51 2.77 -17.44 -7.34
CA GLU A 51 1.32 -17.19 -7.31
C GLU A 51 1.00 -15.67 -7.29
N LEU A 52 2.00 -14.80 -7.13
CA LEU A 52 1.80 -13.36 -7.09
C LEU A 52 1.38 -12.81 -8.45
N THR A 53 0.43 -11.88 -8.43
CA THR A 53 -0.04 -11.10 -9.57
C THR A 53 -0.15 -9.64 -9.16
N LEU A 54 -0.10 -8.69 -10.11
CA LEU A 54 -0.28 -7.26 -9.80
C LEU A 54 -1.68 -6.97 -9.26
N GLY A 55 -2.71 -7.65 -9.75
CA GLY A 55 -4.07 -7.54 -9.22
C GLY A 55 -4.17 -8.05 -7.78
N GLY A 56 -3.54 -9.19 -7.49
CA GLY A 56 -3.44 -9.72 -6.12
C GLY A 56 -2.73 -8.75 -5.18
N LEU A 57 -1.62 -8.15 -5.62
CA LEU A 57 -0.87 -7.16 -4.83
C LEU A 57 -1.66 -5.87 -4.58
N LEU A 58 -2.45 -5.38 -5.55
CA LEU A 58 -3.35 -4.23 -5.35
C LEU A 58 -4.36 -4.52 -4.24
N LYS A 59 -5.02 -5.67 -4.28
CA LYS A 59 -6.00 -6.06 -3.28
C LYS A 59 -5.37 -6.31 -1.90
N HIS A 60 -4.23 -6.99 -1.87
CA HIS A 60 -3.47 -7.24 -0.64
C HIS A 60 -3.03 -5.94 0.04
N LEU A 61 -2.39 -5.03 -0.69
CA LEU A 61 -1.93 -3.76 -0.11
C LEU A 61 -3.09 -2.85 0.31
N ALA A 62 -4.24 -2.87 -0.40
CA ALA A 62 -5.45 -2.19 0.06
C ALA A 62 -5.93 -2.73 1.42
N ARG A 63 -5.92 -4.05 1.60
CA ARG A 63 -6.23 -4.68 2.89
C ARG A 63 -5.24 -4.29 3.98
N VAL A 64 -3.95 -4.31 3.68
CA VAL A 64 -2.89 -3.94 4.64
C VAL A 64 -3.05 -2.49 5.10
N GLU A 65 -3.35 -1.56 4.18
CA GLU A 65 -3.66 -0.16 4.51
C GLU A 65 -4.83 -0.06 5.50
N ASP A 66 -5.95 -0.70 5.18
CA ASP A 66 -7.13 -0.67 6.05
C ASP A 66 -6.86 -1.38 7.40
N GLU A 67 -6.14 -2.52 7.42
CA GLU A 67 -5.78 -3.20 8.67
C GLU A 67 -4.91 -2.32 9.57
N ILE A 68 -3.87 -1.68 9.02
CA ILE A 68 -2.95 -0.86 9.80
C ILE A 68 -3.64 0.37 10.34
N PHE A 69 -4.36 1.10 9.51
CA PHE A 69 -4.97 2.38 9.90
C PHE A 69 -6.37 2.26 10.54
N THR A 70 -6.93 1.06 10.68
CA THR A 70 -8.11 0.79 11.50
C THR A 70 -7.77 -0.13 12.67
N VAL A 71 -7.59 -1.43 12.41
CA VAL A 71 -7.44 -2.43 13.46
C VAL A 71 -6.22 -2.15 14.34
N LYS A 72 -5.05 -1.95 13.73
CA LYS A 72 -3.80 -1.75 14.49
C LYS A 72 -3.72 -0.34 15.09
N LEU A 73 -4.20 0.67 14.41
CA LEU A 73 -4.17 2.04 14.91
C LEU A 73 -5.21 2.28 15.99
N THR A 74 -6.49 1.95 15.74
CA THR A 74 -7.63 2.36 16.59
C THR A 74 -8.36 1.22 17.29
N GLY A 75 -8.19 -0.03 16.86
CA GLY A 75 -8.95 -1.19 17.34
C GLY A 75 -10.32 -1.36 16.69
N GLU A 76 -10.64 -0.52 15.71
CA GLU A 76 -11.88 -0.62 14.95
C GLU A 76 -11.80 -1.72 13.88
N PRO A 77 -12.92 -2.34 13.46
CA PRO A 77 -12.93 -3.28 12.35
C PRO A 77 -12.58 -2.57 11.03
N MET A 78 -12.02 -3.32 10.09
CA MET A 78 -11.68 -2.77 8.76
C MET A 78 -12.91 -2.30 7.98
N GLY A 79 -14.07 -2.97 8.17
CA GLY A 79 -15.26 -2.70 7.39
C GLY A 79 -15.27 -3.41 6.03
N ALA A 80 -16.25 -3.05 5.19
CA ALA A 80 -16.36 -3.61 3.84
C ALA A 80 -15.17 -3.14 2.95
N PRO A 81 -14.72 -4.02 2.03
CA PRO A 81 -15.27 -5.35 1.73
C PRO A 81 -14.75 -6.49 2.65
N TRP A 82 -13.85 -6.19 3.56
CA TRP A 82 -13.05 -7.17 4.33
C TRP A 82 -13.88 -8.00 5.31
N ASP A 83 -14.98 -7.44 5.84
CA ASP A 83 -15.88 -8.13 6.78
C ASP A 83 -16.58 -9.35 6.16
N SER A 84 -16.70 -9.39 4.84
CA SER A 84 -17.33 -10.49 4.11
C SER A 84 -16.38 -11.62 3.73
N ILE A 85 -15.08 -11.45 3.95
CA ILE A 85 -14.05 -12.43 3.58
C ILE A 85 -13.85 -13.43 4.71
N ALA A 86 -13.91 -14.73 4.37
CA ALA A 86 -13.59 -15.80 5.30
C ALA A 86 -12.06 -15.93 5.43
N TRP A 87 -11.52 -15.49 6.55
CA TRP A 87 -10.10 -15.57 6.87
C TRP A 87 -9.74 -16.95 7.47
N GLY A 88 -8.52 -17.43 7.20
CA GLY A 88 -7.99 -18.65 7.83
C GLY A 88 -7.95 -19.89 6.95
N GLY A 89 -8.06 -19.73 5.63
CA GLY A 89 -7.76 -20.80 4.66
C GLY A 89 -6.25 -21.04 4.45
N GLU A 90 -5.91 -21.98 3.55
CA GLU A 90 -4.51 -22.28 3.17
C GLU A 90 -3.89 -21.19 2.28
N THR A 91 -4.71 -20.37 1.63
CA THR A 91 -4.30 -19.26 0.77
C THR A 91 -4.87 -17.95 1.30
N ASP A 92 -4.12 -16.86 1.13
CA ASP A 92 -4.61 -15.53 1.45
C ASP A 92 -5.76 -15.17 0.51
N PRO A 93 -6.99 -15.00 1.03
CA PRO A 93 -8.20 -14.90 0.21
C PRO A 93 -8.21 -13.66 -0.68
N GLU A 94 -7.51 -12.59 -0.32
CA GLU A 94 -7.37 -11.39 -1.13
C GLU A 94 -6.62 -11.67 -2.45
N PHE A 95 -5.59 -12.53 -2.44
CA PHE A 95 -4.90 -12.91 -3.68
C PHE A 95 -5.77 -13.81 -4.56
N ALA A 96 -6.46 -14.77 -3.94
CA ALA A 96 -7.31 -15.70 -4.68
C ALA A 96 -8.50 -14.96 -5.35
N SER A 97 -9.14 -14.03 -4.63
CA SER A 97 -10.33 -13.32 -5.12
C SER A 97 -10.03 -12.12 -6.03
N ALA A 98 -8.77 -11.70 -6.17
CA ALA A 98 -8.43 -10.58 -7.05
C ALA A 98 -8.70 -10.88 -8.53
N ALA A 99 -8.78 -12.15 -8.92
CA ALA A 99 -9.11 -12.54 -10.29
C ALA A 99 -10.59 -12.32 -10.65
N ASP A 100 -11.45 -12.19 -9.65
CA ASP A 100 -12.89 -11.95 -9.82
C ASP A 100 -13.23 -10.46 -9.94
N ASP A 101 -12.28 -9.57 -9.63
CA ASP A 101 -12.46 -8.12 -9.68
C ASP A 101 -12.01 -7.55 -11.03
N SER A 102 -12.71 -6.52 -11.51
CA SER A 102 -12.26 -5.77 -12.69
C SER A 102 -11.03 -4.90 -12.36
N PRO A 103 -10.24 -4.48 -13.38
CA PRO A 103 -9.14 -3.53 -13.16
C PRO A 103 -9.58 -2.27 -12.41
N GLU A 104 -10.72 -1.68 -12.80
CA GLU A 104 -11.27 -0.48 -12.19
C GLU A 104 -11.62 -0.70 -10.72
N GLN A 105 -12.16 -1.88 -10.37
CA GLN A 105 -12.46 -2.24 -8.98
C GLN A 105 -11.19 -2.37 -8.15
N LEU A 106 -10.15 -3.02 -8.67
CA LEU A 106 -8.87 -3.18 -7.97
C LEU A 106 -8.16 -1.84 -7.76
N TYR A 107 -8.12 -0.98 -8.79
CA TYR A 107 -7.55 0.36 -8.66
C TYR A 107 -8.32 1.21 -7.66
N ALA A 108 -9.64 1.28 -7.77
CA ALA A 108 -10.48 2.04 -6.86
C ALA A 108 -10.36 1.55 -5.40
N LEU A 109 -10.31 0.24 -5.19
CA LEU A 109 -10.14 -0.35 -3.86
C LEU A 109 -8.85 0.13 -3.20
N TRP A 110 -7.72 0.04 -3.94
CA TRP A 110 -6.42 0.46 -3.43
C TRP A 110 -6.35 1.99 -3.25
N ASP A 111 -6.76 2.77 -4.25
CA ASP A 111 -6.74 4.24 -4.20
C ASP A 111 -7.56 4.78 -3.02
N HIS A 112 -8.75 4.21 -2.75
CA HIS A 112 -9.59 4.59 -1.61
C HIS A 112 -8.96 4.19 -0.26
N ALA A 113 -8.34 3.01 -0.15
CA ALA A 113 -7.66 2.59 1.07
C ALA A 113 -6.50 3.55 1.40
N VAL A 114 -5.67 3.87 0.41
CA VAL A 114 -4.56 4.82 0.58
C VAL A 114 -5.05 6.21 0.95
N ALA A 115 -6.12 6.71 0.33
CA ALA A 115 -6.69 8.02 0.67
C ALA A 115 -7.13 8.07 2.15
N ARG A 116 -7.91 7.08 2.60
CA ARG A 116 -8.32 6.97 4.02
C ARG A 116 -7.13 6.91 4.97
N SER A 117 -6.10 6.14 4.61
CA SER A 117 -4.89 6.00 5.40
C SER A 117 -4.11 7.30 5.53
N ARG A 118 -3.99 8.07 4.45
CA ARG A 118 -3.37 9.40 4.46
C ARG A 118 -4.09 10.37 5.39
N ASP A 119 -5.43 10.42 5.33
CA ASP A 119 -6.23 11.28 6.20
C ASP A 119 -6.03 10.93 7.68
N ARG A 120 -6.06 9.64 8.02
CA ARG A 120 -5.83 9.15 9.38
C ARG A 120 -4.41 9.43 9.87
N LEU A 121 -3.42 9.17 9.01
CA LEU A 121 -2.03 9.47 9.33
C LEU A 121 -1.83 10.96 9.61
N ALA A 122 -2.36 11.84 8.75
CA ALA A 122 -2.26 13.29 8.93
C ALA A 122 -2.87 13.74 10.27
N ALA A 123 -4.05 13.19 10.62
CA ALA A 123 -4.69 13.46 11.91
C ALA A 123 -3.84 12.99 13.10
N CYS A 124 -3.24 11.81 13.02
CA CYS A 124 -2.35 11.28 14.05
C CYS A 124 -1.09 12.14 14.21
N LEU A 125 -0.45 12.50 13.12
CA LEU A 125 0.77 13.32 13.14
C LEU A 125 0.52 14.70 13.72
N ALA A 126 -0.65 15.29 13.45
CA ALA A 126 -1.05 16.58 14.03
C ALA A 126 -1.32 16.52 15.54
N ASN A 127 -1.74 15.37 16.08
CA ASN A 127 -2.20 15.23 17.45
C ASN A 127 -1.22 14.57 18.43
N GLY A 128 -0.20 13.84 17.96
CA GLY A 128 0.70 13.12 18.86
C GLY A 128 2.03 12.74 18.23
N GLY A 129 2.14 12.85 16.92
CA GLY A 129 3.37 12.52 16.20
C GLY A 129 3.69 11.03 16.20
N PRO A 130 4.89 10.64 15.71
CA PRO A 130 5.27 9.24 15.54
C PRO A 130 5.39 8.44 16.84
N ASP A 131 5.58 9.09 17.98
CA ASP A 131 5.77 8.44 19.28
C ASP A 131 4.46 8.04 19.97
N GLN A 132 3.31 8.50 19.48
CA GLN A 132 2.02 8.16 20.09
C GLN A 132 1.80 6.65 20.08
N LEU A 133 1.25 6.13 21.19
CA LEU A 133 0.87 4.73 21.29
C LEU A 133 -0.42 4.45 20.53
N VAL A 134 -0.49 3.28 19.91
CA VAL A 134 -1.61 2.83 19.09
C VAL A 134 -2.33 1.64 19.75
N HIS A 135 -3.44 1.18 19.17
CA HIS A 135 -4.20 0.05 19.71
C HIS A 135 -3.41 -1.26 19.69
N LEU A 136 -2.59 -1.49 18.66
CA LEU A 136 -1.77 -2.71 18.55
C LEU A 136 -0.93 -2.91 19.81
N ALA A 137 -1.14 -4.05 20.47
CA ALA A 137 -0.41 -4.41 21.68
C ALA A 137 0.03 -5.88 21.66
N THR A 138 1.10 -6.17 22.39
CA THR A 138 1.53 -7.53 22.68
C THR A 138 0.61 -8.17 23.72
N ARG A 139 0.70 -9.50 23.91
CA ARG A 139 -0.11 -10.24 24.91
C ARG A 139 0.12 -9.77 26.34
N ASP A 140 1.29 -9.22 26.64
CA ASP A 140 1.65 -8.64 27.95
C ASP A 140 1.28 -7.14 28.07
N GLY A 141 0.54 -6.61 27.11
CA GLY A 141 -0.05 -5.27 27.17
C GLY A 141 0.85 -4.13 26.74
N ARG A 142 2.05 -4.39 26.17
CA ARG A 142 2.91 -3.34 25.63
C ARG A 142 2.38 -2.88 24.28
N GLN A 143 2.02 -1.61 24.18
CA GLN A 143 1.50 -1.00 22.95
C GLN A 143 2.63 -0.65 21.99
N ALA A 144 2.34 -0.75 20.69
CA ALA A 144 3.20 -0.24 19.65
C ALA A 144 3.09 1.29 19.53
N SER A 145 4.07 1.93 18.90
CA SER A 145 3.99 3.34 18.49
C SER A 145 3.50 3.46 17.05
N LEU A 146 3.01 4.65 16.67
CA LEU A 146 2.69 4.96 15.27
C LEU A 146 3.91 4.77 14.35
N ARG A 147 5.11 5.17 14.82
CA ARG A 147 6.36 4.93 14.10
C ARG A 147 6.53 3.46 13.71
N ARG A 148 6.23 2.53 14.63
CA ARG A 148 6.34 1.11 14.36
C ARG A 148 5.39 0.69 13.24
N LEU A 149 4.15 1.16 13.24
CA LEU A 149 3.21 0.85 12.16
C LEU A 149 3.67 1.40 10.80
N LEU A 150 4.24 2.62 10.78
CA LEU A 150 4.78 3.22 9.57
C LEU A 150 6.00 2.44 9.03
N CYS A 151 6.92 2.03 9.90
CA CYS A 151 8.06 1.21 9.50
C CYS A 151 7.62 -0.15 8.94
N ASP A 152 6.65 -0.81 9.58
CA ASP A 152 6.10 -2.09 9.10
C ASP A 152 5.46 -1.92 7.71
N LEU A 153 4.72 -0.84 7.49
CA LEU A 153 4.09 -0.56 6.21
C LEU A 153 5.09 -0.18 5.11
N ILE A 154 6.13 0.58 5.45
CA ILE A 154 7.23 0.89 4.53
C ILE A 154 7.96 -0.40 4.10
N GLU A 155 8.22 -1.33 5.05
CA GLU A 155 8.81 -2.63 4.74
C GLU A 155 7.92 -3.44 3.81
N GLU A 156 6.61 -3.49 4.07
CA GLU A 156 5.62 -4.21 3.27
C GLU A 156 5.53 -3.67 1.85
N TYR A 157 5.42 -2.34 1.70
CA TYR A 157 5.45 -1.71 0.38
C TYR A 157 6.78 -1.90 -0.33
N GLY A 158 7.92 -1.79 0.36
CA GLY A 158 9.23 -2.01 -0.24
C GLY A 158 9.37 -3.42 -0.81
N ARG A 159 8.91 -4.44 -0.07
CA ARG A 159 8.88 -5.84 -0.51
C ARG A 159 7.99 -6.01 -1.75
N HIS A 160 6.76 -5.50 -1.70
CA HIS A 160 5.78 -5.72 -2.76
C HIS A 160 5.99 -4.83 -3.98
N THR A 161 6.62 -3.67 -3.84
CA THR A 161 7.08 -2.87 -4.99
C THR A 161 8.15 -3.61 -5.78
N GLY A 162 9.11 -4.27 -5.10
CA GLY A 162 10.09 -5.13 -5.77
C GLY A 162 9.45 -6.33 -6.51
N HIS A 163 8.39 -6.93 -5.96
CA HIS A 163 7.60 -7.94 -6.68
C HIS A 163 6.89 -7.34 -7.90
N ALA A 164 6.31 -6.15 -7.75
CA ALA A 164 5.63 -5.44 -8.83
C ALA A 164 6.59 -5.05 -9.97
N ASP A 165 7.84 -4.71 -9.67
CA ASP A 165 8.88 -4.46 -10.66
C ASP A 165 9.04 -5.65 -11.62
N LEU A 166 9.26 -6.82 -11.06
CA LEU A 166 9.48 -8.05 -11.85
C LEU A 166 8.23 -8.49 -12.61
N LEU A 167 7.06 -8.40 -11.98
CA LEU A 167 5.79 -8.73 -12.61
C LEU A 167 5.51 -7.78 -13.78
N ARG A 168 5.71 -6.47 -13.59
CA ARG A 168 5.48 -5.47 -14.63
C ARG A 168 6.43 -5.62 -15.80
N GLU A 169 7.71 -5.84 -15.53
CA GLU A 169 8.69 -6.09 -16.59
C GLU A 169 8.33 -7.32 -17.44
N ALA A 170 7.83 -8.37 -16.80
CA ALA A 170 7.39 -9.59 -17.51
C ALA A 170 6.12 -9.38 -18.36
N VAL A 171 5.23 -8.46 -17.98
CA VAL A 171 3.98 -8.18 -18.72
C VAL A 171 4.23 -7.35 -19.97
N ASP A 172 4.94 -6.23 -19.87
CA ASP A 172 5.08 -5.28 -20.98
C ASP A 172 6.47 -4.62 -21.09
N GLY A 173 7.44 -5.07 -20.30
CA GLY A 173 8.80 -4.54 -20.32
C GLY A 173 8.98 -3.21 -19.60
N ARG A 174 8.01 -2.71 -18.82
CA ARG A 174 8.15 -1.47 -18.06
C ARG A 174 9.14 -1.65 -16.92
N VAL A 175 10.28 -0.97 -17.06
CA VAL A 175 11.35 -0.88 -16.05
C VAL A 175 11.44 0.53 -15.48
N GLY A 176 12.30 0.72 -14.49
CA GLY A 176 12.55 2.01 -13.84
C GLY A 176 12.11 1.99 -12.37
N GLU A 177 12.75 2.83 -11.57
CA GLU A 177 12.56 2.90 -10.12
C GLU A 177 11.38 3.81 -9.76
N ASP A 178 11.22 4.91 -10.49
CA ASP A 178 10.21 5.94 -10.21
C ASP A 178 9.35 6.22 -11.45
N PRO A 179 8.09 6.67 -11.25
CA PRO A 179 7.27 7.14 -12.34
C PRO A 179 7.86 8.39 -13.02
N PRO A 180 7.50 8.67 -14.29
CA PRO A 180 7.90 9.90 -14.97
C PRO A 180 7.47 11.14 -14.19
N PRO A 181 8.17 12.29 -14.37
CA PRO A 181 7.75 13.55 -13.74
C PRO A 181 6.28 13.86 -14.00
N ARG A 182 5.57 14.31 -12.96
CA ARG A 182 4.14 14.68 -13.02
C ARG A 182 3.21 13.53 -13.43
N TRP A 183 3.66 12.30 -13.30
CA TRP A 183 2.77 11.16 -13.53
C TRP A 183 1.57 11.20 -12.59
N THR A 184 0.42 10.83 -13.13
CA THR A 184 -0.82 10.61 -12.39
C THR A 184 -1.43 9.28 -12.79
N PRO A 185 -2.10 8.55 -11.86
CA PRO A 185 -2.78 7.31 -12.19
C PRO A 185 -3.76 7.46 -13.34
N GLN A 186 -3.83 6.45 -14.19
CA GLN A 186 -4.92 6.33 -15.17
C GLN A 186 -6.13 5.75 -14.44
N SER A 187 -7.27 6.39 -14.61
CA SER A 187 -8.56 5.97 -14.07
C SER A 187 -9.19 4.87 -14.90
#